data_18edb9f395f365cfd18ecdc8d9c87970
#
_entry.id   18edb9f395f365cfd18ecdc8d9c87970
#
_cell.length_a   1.000
_cell.length_b   1.000
_cell.length_c   1.000
_cell.angle_alpha   90.00
_cell.angle_beta   90.00
_cell.angle_gamma   90.00
#
_symmetry.space_group_name_H-M   'P 1'
#
loop_
_entity.id
_entity.type
_entity.pdbx_description
1 polymer ?
#
loop_
_entity_poly.entity_id
_entity_poly.type
_entity_poly.pdbx_seq_one_letter_code
_entity_poly.pdbx_strand_id
1 'polypeptide(L)'
;MDDAEAANADKEPDRDGMADAEPDRDGMADAEASPPKKNRCASFRKFVKSPRFYIFLSHSMSTWGDRMWHFAMSLFLVELYDKSLFLAAVYGLTASGSHILLGALVGDWVDKNPRMRVVRLSLSIQNASVILCALVLLAIFLCKVQISPVWNGWLMVACYVVVITIGVVAQLAGTAMTIAIQRDWIVVVADSKEKLAGMNATMRQIDQLSKLLAPMTVGQVMTFLSLEFSCGVIAAWNLFSMVVEYWLLRHVFRSVPALATKGAAVADAKRAGETEAAACELHPLAAGEDNEANNTEEKPAIDKSSKPQVVPNTKSGSWLAILGKPLRTLRYGWVAYYRQSAFLPGLGLAFLYMTVLGFDGITTGYAYAQGVSTSVLSIMVGLSATLGLVGTVLYLRARRRCGLVRTGALFSLAQVCCLLLCVASVFAPGSPLDLTAPLHKPHLDHHAAEPTVAYEANGTWFQNVTTNGTATVQPQILDYTSISLFFAGAILSRVGLWGFDLSVTQIFQETVAESERGVVTGVQSSLNSLLNVLRFIMVMVAPSVHHFGALILVSVAFVTAGGLLYTHYAVRTLGPGGLCTCGTPPPELDGPSSGPAAERDSGERGERRGEDDGKKRM
;
A
#
# COMPACT_ATOMS: atom_id res chain seq x y z
N MET A 1 -1.72 -65.21 -50.91
CA MET A 1 -2.93 -65.70 -51.49
C MET A 1 -3.83 -64.52 -51.63
N ASP A 2 -3.58 -63.83 -52.63
CA ASP A 2 -4.11 -63.82 -54.01
C ASP A 2 -5.36 -62.98 -54.02
N ASP A 3 -5.27 -61.94 -54.60
CA ASP A 3 -5.44 -61.47 -56.00
C ASP A 3 -6.79 -60.77 -56.11
N ALA A 4 -6.76 -59.58 -56.53
CA ALA A 4 -6.73 -59.08 -57.90
C ALA A 4 -8.06 -58.41 -58.27
N GLU A 5 -7.96 -57.25 -58.72
CA GLU A 5 -8.19 -56.70 -60.09
C GLU A 5 -9.63 -56.28 -60.33
N ALA A 6 -9.88 -55.14 -60.69
CA ALA A 6 -9.62 -54.27 -61.78
C ALA A 6 -10.92 -53.81 -62.49
N ALA A 7 -10.95 -52.58 -62.77
CA ALA A 7 -11.16 -51.89 -64.04
C ALA A 7 -12.56 -51.41 -64.47
N ASN A 8 -12.58 -50.14 -64.75
CA ASN A 8 -13.03 -49.45 -66.00
C ASN A 8 -14.54 -49.30 -66.23
N ALA A 9 -15.07 -48.25 -66.67
CA ALA A 9 -14.81 -47.16 -67.57
C ALA A 9 -16.11 -46.41 -67.90
N ASP A 10 -15.96 -45.15 -68.13
CA ASP A 10 -16.67 -44.33 -69.13
C ASP A 10 -18.21 -44.23 -69.18
N LYS A 11 -18.75 -43.04 -69.00
CA LYS A 11 -19.27 -42.16 -70.08
C LYS A 11 -20.14 -41.04 -69.55
N GLU A 12 -19.75 -39.80 -69.81
CA GLU A 12 -20.65 -38.67 -70.11
C GLU A 12 -21.43 -38.93 -71.42
N PRO A 13 -22.45 -38.15 -71.85
CA PRO A 13 -22.83 -36.78 -71.47
C PRO A 13 -24.38 -36.46 -71.50
N ASP A 14 -24.61 -35.18 -71.30
CA ASP A 14 -25.62 -34.29 -71.91
C ASP A 14 -26.91 -33.91 -71.15
N ARG A 15 -26.97 -32.62 -70.83
CA ARG A 15 -27.89 -31.54 -71.21
C ARG A 15 -29.32 -31.42 -70.64
N ASP A 16 -29.47 -30.19 -70.15
CA ASP A 16 -30.66 -29.33 -70.29
C ASP A 16 -31.79 -29.48 -69.25
N GLY A 17 -32.03 -28.30 -68.61
CA GLY A 17 -33.36 -28.02 -68.07
C GLY A 17 -33.38 -27.20 -66.79
N MET A 18 -33.23 -25.90 -66.95
CA MET A 18 -34.03 -24.79 -66.36
C MET A 18 -35.02 -25.13 -65.25
N ALA A 19 -34.93 -24.46 -64.09
CA ALA A 19 -35.88 -23.56 -63.48
C ALA A 19 -35.80 -23.51 -61.94
N ASP A 20 -35.59 -22.29 -61.43
CA ASP A 20 -36.16 -21.65 -60.25
C ASP A 20 -36.49 -22.45 -58.96
N ALA A 21 -35.81 -22.07 -57.88
CA ALA A 21 -36.41 -21.64 -56.60
C ALA A 21 -35.33 -21.52 -55.47
N GLU A 22 -35.12 -20.34 -54.97
CA GLU A 22 -34.72 -20.07 -53.56
C GLU A 22 -35.88 -20.47 -52.63
N PRO A 23 -35.70 -20.49 -51.24
CA PRO A 23 -34.55 -20.40 -50.38
C PRO A 23 -34.54 -21.48 -49.26
N ASP A 24 -33.50 -21.64 -48.49
CA ASP A 24 -33.53 -21.53 -47.04
C ASP A 24 -32.22 -22.01 -46.40
N ARG A 25 -31.66 -21.13 -45.55
CA ARG A 25 -31.03 -21.35 -44.23
C ARG A 25 -30.49 -22.77 -43.94
N ASP A 26 -29.19 -22.84 -43.62
CA ASP A 26 -28.74 -23.13 -42.25
C ASP A 26 -27.21 -23.31 -42.15
N GLY A 27 -26.63 -22.60 -41.20
CA GLY A 27 -25.64 -23.18 -40.33
C GLY A 27 -24.23 -23.36 -40.86
N MET A 28 -23.49 -22.27 -41.12
CA MET A 28 -22.03 -22.34 -41.08
C MET A 28 -21.57 -22.07 -39.65
N ALA A 29 -21.35 -23.13 -38.90
CA ALA A 29 -20.56 -23.10 -37.69
C ALA A 29 -19.12 -22.77 -38.06
N ASP A 30 -18.68 -21.54 -37.82
CA ASP A 30 -17.28 -21.14 -37.84
C ASP A 30 -16.55 -21.91 -36.74
N ALA A 31 -15.84 -22.94 -37.14
CA ALA A 31 -14.82 -23.60 -36.32
C ALA A 31 -13.69 -22.57 -36.07
N GLU A 32 -13.70 -21.90 -34.93
CA GLU A 32 -12.59 -21.11 -34.42
C GLU A 32 -11.35 -22.00 -34.37
N ALA A 33 -10.47 -21.85 -35.34
CA ALA A 33 -9.17 -22.48 -35.39
C ALA A 33 -8.32 -21.90 -34.25
N SER A 34 -8.05 -22.69 -33.23
CA SER A 34 -7.10 -22.37 -32.16
C SER A 34 -5.75 -21.94 -32.76
N PRO A 35 -5.16 -20.79 -32.33
CA PRO A 35 -3.94 -20.27 -32.90
C PRO A 35 -2.76 -21.25 -32.70
N PRO A 36 -1.88 -21.44 -33.68
CA PRO A 36 -0.85 -22.46 -33.67
C PRO A 36 0.14 -22.25 -32.52
N LYS A 37 0.47 -23.30 -31.79
CA LYS A 37 1.39 -23.37 -30.62
C LYS A 37 2.78 -22.75 -30.88
N LYS A 38 3.20 -22.59 -32.11
CA LYS A 38 4.49 -21.99 -32.53
C LYS A 38 4.63 -20.50 -32.17
N ASN A 39 3.53 -19.74 -32.02
CA ASN A 39 3.56 -18.30 -31.75
C ASN A 39 3.75 -17.94 -30.26
N ARG A 40 3.45 -18.86 -29.34
CA ARG A 40 3.61 -18.60 -27.89
C ARG A 40 5.08 -18.48 -27.47
N CYS A 41 5.96 -19.33 -27.98
CA CYS A 41 7.38 -19.33 -27.62
C CYS A 41 8.12 -18.10 -28.20
N ALA A 42 7.76 -17.67 -29.41
CA ALA A 42 8.29 -16.45 -30.03
C ALA A 42 7.81 -15.19 -29.31
N SER A 43 6.53 -15.14 -28.91
CA SER A 43 5.95 -14.04 -28.13
C SER A 43 6.59 -13.95 -26.73
N PHE A 44 6.80 -15.07 -26.05
CA PHE A 44 7.49 -15.12 -24.76
C PHE A 44 8.94 -14.64 -24.85
N ARG A 45 9.70 -15.08 -25.87
CA ARG A 45 11.09 -14.61 -26.10
C ARG A 45 11.14 -13.10 -26.38
N LYS A 46 10.14 -12.54 -27.09
CA LYS A 46 10.01 -11.10 -27.33
C LYS A 46 9.70 -10.34 -26.03
N PHE A 47 8.82 -10.90 -25.19
CA PHE A 47 8.48 -10.34 -23.90
C PHE A 47 9.69 -10.29 -22.94
N VAL A 48 10.46 -11.38 -22.83
CA VAL A 48 11.66 -11.46 -21.96
C VAL A 48 12.73 -10.43 -22.37
N LYS A 49 12.78 -10.04 -23.64
CA LYS A 49 13.71 -8.99 -24.13
C LYS A 49 13.14 -7.57 -24.01
N SER A 50 11.90 -7.40 -23.51
CA SER A 50 11.26 -6.09 -23.43
C SER A 50 11.71 -5.31 -22.18
N PRO A 51 11.80 -3.97 -22.23
CA PRO A 51 12.09 -3.13 -21.06
C PRO A 51 11.14 -3.38 -19.89
N ARG A 52 9.89 -3.77 -20.17
CA ARG A 52 8.87 -4.08 -19.15
C ARG A 52 9.26 -5.30 -18.31
N PHE A 53 9.77 -6.35 -18.94
CA PHE A 53 10.22 -7.54 -18.21
C PHE A 53 11.35 -7.21 -17.23
N TYR A 54 12.32 -6.39 -17.64
CA TYR A 54 13.41 -5.97 -16.75
C TYR A 54 12.94 -5.13 -15.58
N ILE A 55 11.93 -4.26 -15.76
CA ILE A 55 11.31 -3.53 -14.66
C ILE A 55 10.61 -4.49 -13.70
N PHE A 56 9.84 -5.46 -14.19
CA PHE A 56 9.16 -6.44 -13.35
C PHE A 56 10.13 -7.30 -12.56
N LEU A 57 11.22 -7.72 -13.20
CA LEU A 57 12.26 -8.52 -12.55
C LEU A 57 12.98 -7.72 -11.47
N SER A 58 13.37 -6.47 -11.75
CA SER A 58 13.95 -5.55 -10.77
C SER A 58 13.00 -5.34 -9.59
N HIS A 59 11.73 -5.06 -9.85
CA HIS A 59 10.73 -4.87 -8.81
C HIS A 59 10.49 -6.14 -7.97
N SER A 60 10.51 -7.32 -8.59
CA SER A 60 10.38 -8.59 -7.86
C SER A 60 11.52 -8.80 -6.88
N MET A 61 12.75 -8.48 -7.26
CA MET A 61 13.92 -8.63 -6.39
C MET A 61 13.91 -7.63 -5.24
N SER A 62 13.57 -6.37 -5.53
CA SER A 62 13.42 -5.30 -4.54
C SER A 62 12.36 -5.65 -3.51
N THR A 63 11.15 -5.96 -3.95
CA THR A 63 10.04 -6.29 -3.04
C THR A 63 10.28 -7.55 -2.24
N TRP A 64 10.98 -8.53 -2.80
CA TRP A 64 11.36 -9.74 -2.07
C TRP A 64 12.28 -9.41 -0.88
N GLY A 65 13.35 -8.65 -1.11
CA GLY A 65 14.26 -8.18 -0.07
C GLY A 65 13.54 -7.36 1.01
N ASP A 66 12.70 -6.42 0.59
CA ASP A 66 11.92 -5.59 1.50
C ASP A 66 11.00 -6.41 2.41
N ARG A 67 10.30 -7.41 1.87
CA ARG A 67 9.39 -8.25 2.66
C ARG A 67 10.13 -9.17 3.62
N MET A 68 11.26 -9.75 3.21
CA MET A 68 12.13 -10.50 4.12
C MET A 68 12.63 -9.61 5.26
N TRP A 69 13.13 -8.41 4.93
CA TRP A 69 13.63 -7.45 5.91
C TRP A 69 12.55 -7.02 6.91
N HIS A 70 11.37 -6.61 6.43
CA HIS A 70 10.28 -6.16 7.32
C HIS A 70 9.82 -7.24 8.29
N PHE A 71 9.72 -8.49 7.84
CA PHE A 71 9.38 -9.62 8.71
C PHE A 71 10.47 -9.87 9.73
N ALA A 72 11.72 -9.98 9.29
CA ALA A 72 12.87 -10.27 10.15
C ALA A 72 13.13 -9.17 11.17
N MET A 73 13.09 -7.90 10.76
CA MET A 73 13.34 -6.75 11.64
C MET A 73 12.39 -6.72 12.83
N SER A 74 11.13 -7.07 12.62
CA SER A 74 10.14 -7.11 13.70
C SER A 74 10.51 -8.14 14.77
N LEU A 75 10.96 -9.33 14.34
CA LEU A 75 11.35 -10.42 15.24
C LEU A 75 12.68 -10.13 15.92
N PHE A 76 13.65 -9.57 15.20
CA PHE A 76 14.94 -9.16 15.75
C PHE A 76 14.78 -8.13 16.88
N LEU A 77 13.92 -7.13 16.71
CA LEU A 77 13.68 -6.11 17.73
C LEU A 77 12.98 -6.67 18.97
N VAL A 78 12.08 -7.64 18.80
CA VAL A 78 11.42 -8.32 19.94
C VAL A 78 12.41 -9.19 20.70
N GLU A 79 13.26 -9.97 20.00
CA GLU A 79 14.29 -10.80 20.63
C GLU A 79 15.37 -9.95 21.31
N LEU A 80 15.72 -8.82 20.71
CA LEU A 80 16.75 -7.94 21.23
C LEU A 80 16.35 -7.28 22.56
N TYR A 81 15.05 -7.04 22.79
CA TYR A 81 14.50 -6.41 23.99
C TYR A 81 13.65 -7.37 24.81
N ASP A 82 14.24 -8.52 25.14
CA ASP A 82 13.72 -9.53 26.05
C ASP A 82 12.23 -9.90 25.79
N LYS A 83 11.92 -10.16 24.53
CA LYS A 83 10.57 -10.51 24.03
C LYS A 83 9.50 -9.45 24.27
N SER A 84 9.89 -8.19 24.50
CA SER A 84 8.98 -7.05 24.60
C SER A 84 8.70 -6.42 23.24
N LEU A 85 7.47 -5.96 23.04
CA LEU A 85 7.04 -5.26 21.82
C LEU A 85 7.52 -3.81 21.74
N PHE A 86 8.16 -3.28 22.80
CA PHE A 86 8.51 -1.87 22.92
C PHE A 86 9.37 -1.37 21.74
N LEU A 87 10.50 -2.03 21.46
CA LEU A 87 11.39 -1.61 20.37
C LEU A 87 10.73 -1.73 18.99
N ALA A 88 9.92 -2.77 18.78
CA ALA A 88 9.17 -2.92 17.54
C ALA A 88 8.15 -1.77 17.35
N ALA A 89 7.51 -1.35 18.44
CA ALA A 89 6.59 -0.20 18.43
C ALA A 89 7.32 1.13 18.21
N VAL A 90 8.48 1.35 18.88
CA VAL A 90 9.33 2.53 18.66
C VAL A 90 9.79 2.63 17.22
N TYR A 91 10.24 1.51 16.63
CA TYR A 91 10.61 1.45 15.22
C TYR A 91 9.44 1.81 14.31
N GLY A 92 8.26 1.21 14.53
CA GLY A 92 7.05 1.48 13.75
C GLY A 92 6.58 2.93 13.88
N LEU A 93 6.63 3.51 15.09
CA LEU A 93 6.31 4.92 15.35
C LEU A 93 7.28 5.85 14.63
N THR A 94 8.59 5.62 14.78
CA THR A 94 9.63 6.45 14.15
C THR A 94 9.57 6.36 12.62
N ALA A 95 9.35 5.16 12.08
CA ALA A 95 9.18 4.93 10.65
C ALA A 95 7.95 5.63 10.09
N SER A 96 6.78 5.48 10.73
CA SER A 96 5.54 6.14 10.31
C SER A 96 5.62 7.66 10.46
N GLY A 97 6.18 8.16 11.56
CA GLY A 97 6.41 9.58 11.79
C GLY A 97 7.35 10.18 10.76
N SER A 98 8.47 9.52 10.46
CA SER A 98 9.41 9.95 9.42
C SER A 98 8.76 9.97 8.04
N HIS A 99 7.90 9.02 7.74
CA HIS A 99 7.18 9.00 6.45
C HIS A 99 6.19 10.17 6.31
N ILE A 100 5.50 10.54 7.39
CA ILE A 100 4.61 11.70 7.42
C ILE A 100 5.40 13.00 7.26
N LEU A 101 6.50 13.15 7.99
CA LEU A 101 7.30 14.38 8.03
C LEU A 101 8.17 14.55 6.77
N LEU A 102 8.83 13.50 6.33
CA LEU A 102 9.84 13.54 5.28
C LEU A 102 9.34 13.02 3.93
N GLY A 103 8.20 12.33 3.87
CA GLY A 103 7.68 11.74 2.63
C GLY A 103 7.44 12.77 1.53
N ALA A 104 6.92 13.95 1.88
CA ALA A 104 6.75 15.04 0.92
C ALA A 104 8.09 15.60 0.41
N LEU A 105 9.10 15.73 1.29
CA LEU A 105 10.45 16.16 0.92
C LEU A 105 11.14 15.15 0.01
N VAL A 106 10.96 13.85 0.29
CA VAL A 106 11.46 12.75 -0.55
C VAL A 106 10.80 12.82 -1.93
N GLY A 107 9.47 13.04 -2.00
CA GLY A 107 8.74 13.20 -3.26
C GLY A 107 9.26 14.39 -4.08
N ASP A 108 9.39 15.57 -3.46
CA ASP A 108 9.92 16.77 -4.09
C ASP A 108 11.36 16.56 -4.59
N TRP A 109 12.20 15.89 -3.81
CA TRP A 109 13.54 15.51 -4.23
C TRP A 109 13.55 14.59 -5.45
N VAL A 110 12.66 13.58 -5.50
CA VAL A 110 12.49 12.68 -6.66
C VAL A 110 12.08 13.47 -7.90
N ASP A 111 11.17 14.45 -7.74
CA ASP A 111 10.67 15.25 -8.85
C ASP A 111 11.71 16.20 -9.42
N LYS A 112 12.57 16.76 -8.59
CA LYS A 112 13.62 17.74 -8.96
C LYS A 112 14.90 17.12 -9.50
N ASN A 113 15.08 15.81 -9.40
CA ASN A 113 16.33 15.15 -9.81
C ASN A 113 16.17 14.28 -11.06
N PRO A 114 17.25 14.11 -11.86
CA PRO A 114 17.27 13.20 -13.00
C PRO A 114 16.92 11.76 -12.57
N ARG A 115 16.06 11.10 -13.35
CA ARG A 115 15.54 9.75 -13.07
C ARG A 115 16.60 8.73 -12.66
N MET A 116 17.70 8.64 -13.41
CA MET A 116 18.76 7.66 -13.11
C MET A 116 19.56 8.00 -11.86
N ARG A 117 19.69 9.30 -11.49
CA ARG A 117 20.32 9.71 -10.23
C ARG A 117 19.46 9.29 -9.04
N VAL A 118 18.15 9.52 -9.12
CA VAL A 118 17.20 9.11 -8.07
C VAL A 118 17.27 7.60 -7.86
N VAL A 119 17.14 6.81 -8.91
CA VAL A 119 17.20 5.34 -8.81
C VAL A 119 18.51 4.87 -8.20
N ARG A 120 19.66 5.37 -8.70
CA ARG A 120 20.97 4.96 -8.19
C ARG A 120 21.15 5.28 -6.71
N LEU A 121 20.80 6.51 -6.28
CA LEU A 121 20.96 6.92 -4.88
C LEU A 121 19.98 6.17 -3.97
N SER A 122 18.71 6.10 -4.34
CA SER A 122 17.69 5.41 -3.54
C SER A 122 18.01 3.93 -3.36
N LEU A 123 18.34 3.23 -4.46
CA LEU A 123 18.73 1.82 -4.44
C LEU A 123 19.97 1.57 -3.58
N SER A 124 21.01 2.41 -3.74
CA SER A 124 22.25 2.25 -2.97
C SER A 124 22.02 2.54 -1.48
N ILE A 125 21.32 3.63 -1.13
CA ILE A 125 21.05 3.98 0.26
C ILE A 125 20.16 2.92 0.92
N GLN A 126 19.09 2.47 0.27
CA GLN A 126 18.18 1.46 0.79
C GLN A 126 18.92 0.16 1.12
N ASN A 127 19.59 -0.43 0.13
CA ASN A 127 20.25 -1.72 0.31
C ASN A 127 21.47 -1.63 1.25
N ALA A 128 22.29 -0.57 1.13
CA ALA A 128 23.43 -0.37 2.04
C ALA A 128 22.97 -0.19 3.50
N SER A 129 21.86 0.53 3.73
CA SER A 129 21.28 0.68 5.07
C SER A 129 20.78 -0.66 5.61
N VAL A 130 20.08 -1.47 4.80
CA VAL A 130 19.63 -2.82 5.23
C VAL A 130 20.83 -3.71 5.54
N ILE A 131 21.86 -3.74 4.69
CA ILE A 131 23.10 -4.52 4.92
C ILE A 131 23.76 -4.07 6.21
N LEU A 132 23.99 -2.76 6.40
CA LEU A 132 24.61 -2.21 7.60
C LEU A 132 23.80 -2.54 8.85
N CYS A 133 22.47 -2.40 8.79
CA CYS A 133 21.59 -2.72 9.90
C CYS A 133 21.64 -4.22 10.27
N ALA A 134 21.62 -5.10 9.27
CA ALA A 134 21.73 -6.54 9.46
C ALA A 134 23.10 -6.94 10.08
N LEU A 135 24.18 -6.30 9.65
CA LEU A 135 25.52 -6.52 10.23
C LEU A 135 25.63 -6.00 11.67
N VAL A 136 25.03 -4.84 11.97
CA VAL A 136 24.96 -4.31 13.34
C VAL A 136 24.15 -5.24 14.24
N LEU A 137 23.00 -5.72 13.78
CA LEU A 137 22.18 -6.71 14.51
C LEU A 137 22.94 -8.00 14.74
N LEU A 138 23.65 -8.52 13.73
CA LEU A 138 24.51 -9.69 13.86
C LEU A 138 25.57 -9.48 14.95
N ALA A 139 26.26 -8.34 14.93
CA ALA A 139 27.27 -8.01 15.93
C ALA A 139 26.66 -7.93 17.34
N ILE A 140 25.47 -7.33 17.49
CA ILE A 140 24.77 -7.26 18.77
C ILE A 140 24.40 -8.66 19.27
N PHE A 141 23.83 -9.53 18.43
CA PHE A 141 23.45 -10.90 18.82
C PHE A 141 24.68 -11.72 19.25
N LEU A 142 25.79 -11.61 18.53
CA LEU A 142 27.03 -12.32 18.87
C LEU A 142 27.71 -11.79 20.16
N CYS A 143 27.59 -10.47 20.42
CA CYS A 143 28.29 -9.80 21.53
C CYS A 143 27.33 -9.31 22.63
N LYS A 144 26.07 -9.78 22.70
CA LYS A 144 25.03 -9.29 23.62
C LYS A 144 25.52 -9.31 25.08
N VAL A 145 26.16 -10.42 25.50
CA VAL A 145 26.67 -10.60 26.87
C VAL A 145 27.80 -9.61 27.22
N GLN A 146 28.66 -9.29 26.24
CA GLN A 146 29.77 -8.34 26.44
C GLN A 146 29.32 -6.88 26.39
N ILE A 147 28.31 -6.57 25.56
CA ILE A 147 27.79 -5.21 25.36
C ILE A 147 26.87 -4.78 26.52
N SER A 148 26.09 -5.71 27.06
CA SER A 148 25.06 -5.42 28.08
C SER A 148 25.59 -4.70 29.33
N PRO A 149 26.75 -5.08 29.95
CA PRO A 149 27.24 -4.41 31.14
C PRO A 149 27.98 -3.09 30.86
N VAL A 150 28.33 -2.81 29.58
CA VAL A 150 29.14 -1.63 29.24
C VAL A 150 28.33 -0.37 29.46
N TRP A 151 28.90 0.60 30.19
CA TRP A 151 28.28 1.87 30.55
C TRP A 151 26.90 1.70 31.22
N ASN A 152 26.76 0.73 32.13
CA ASN A 152 25.48 0.44 32.80
C ASN A 152 24.29 0.27 31.81
N GLY A 153 24.53 -0.38 30.66
CA GLY A 153 23.52 -0.64 29.64
C GLY A 153 23.33 0.47 28.59
N TRP A 154 23.94 1.65 28.76
CA TRP A 154 23.78 2.75 27.79
C TRP A 154 24.32 2.42 26.40
N LEU A 155 25.35 1.57 26.30
CA LEU A 155 25.85 1.10 25.00
C LEU A 155 24.78 0.32 24.24
N MET A 156 24.00 -0.51 24.94
CA MET A 156 22.89 -1.25 24.33
C MET A 156 21.79 -0.29 23.82
N VAL A 157 21.46 0.75 24.60
CA VAL A 157 20.51 1.78 24.16
C VAL A 157 21.02 2.51 22.92
N ALA A 158 22.30 2.86 22.86
CA ALA A 158 22.91 3.45 21.67
C ALA A 158 22.80 2.52 20.44
N CYS A 159 23.01 1.21 20.61
CA CYS A 159 22.82 0.21 19.56
C CYS A 159 21.36 0.19 19.07
N TYR A 160 20.37 0.26 19.95
CA TYR A 160 18.95 0.32 19.57
C TYR A 160 18.66 1.56 18.72
N VAL A 161 19.14 2.73 19.14
CA VAL A 161 18.98 3.99 18.39
C VAL A 161 19.62 3.89 17.01
N VAL A 162 20.82 3.32 16.90
CA VAL A 162 21.51 3.12 15.61
C VAL A 162 20.71 2.21 14.70
N VAL A 163 20.27 1.04 15.19
CA VAL A 163 19.47 0.07 14.41
C VAL A 163 18.18 0.70 13.91
N ILE A 164 17.44 1.41 14.77
CA ILE A 164 16.17 2.07 14.41
C ILE A 164 16.43 3.16 13.38
N THR A 165 17.43 4.00 13.58
CA THR A 165 17.75 5.11 12.66
C THR A 165 18.13 4.59 11.27
N ILE A 166 19.01 3.59 11.18
CA ILE A 166 19.41 2.99 9.90
C ILE A 166 18.20 2.32 9.22
N GLY A 167 17.36 1.61 9.99
CA GLY A 167 16.15 1.00 9.47
C GLY A 167 15.15 2.02 8.89
N VAL A 168 15.01 3.18 9.53
CA VAL A 168 14.15 4.29 9.03
C VAL A 168 14.74 4.90 7.76
N VAL A 169 16.06 5.08 7.68
CA VAL A 169 16.74 5.56 6.47
C VAL A 169 16.51 4.59 5.30
N ALA A 170 16.62 3.28 5.54
CA ALA A 170 16.31 2.27 4.54
C ALA A 170 14.87 2.40 4.00
N GLN A 171 13.90 2.60 4.90
CA GLN A 171 12.50 2.72 4.53
C GLN A 171 12.19 4.01 3.74
N LEU A 172 12.80 5.15 4.10
CA LEU A 172 12.67 6.40 3.34
C LEU A 172 13.27 6.28 1.93
N ALA A 173 14.44 5.64 1.81
CA ALA A 173 15.06 5.37 0.52
C ALA A 173 14.21 4.42 -0.34
N GLY A 174 13.61 3.38 0.25
CA GLY A 174 12.63 2.50 -0.40
C GLY A 174 11.40 3.24 -0.91
N THR A 175 10.92 4.24 -0.14
CA THR A 175 9.82 5.11 -0.59
C THR A 175 10.22 5.92 -1.82
N ALA A 176 11.42 6.51 -1.85
CA ALA A 176 11.92 7.23 -3.03
C ALA A 176 12.02 6.31 -4.26
N MET A 177 12.49 5.08 -4.07
CA MET A 177 12.57 4.06 -5.12
C MET A 177 11.17 3.69 -5.66
N THR A 178 10.20 3.49 -4.77
CA THR A 178 8.81 3.20 -5.13
C THR A 178 8.20 4.34 -5.95
N ILE A 179 8.39 5.60 -5.54
CA ILE A 179 7.91 6.77 -6.28
C ILE A 179 8.57 6.81 -7.68
N ALA A 180 9.89 6.64 -7.75
CA ALA A 180 10.62 6.69 -9.00
C ALA A 180 10.15 5.60 -9.99
N ILE A 181 10.03 4.36 -9.55
CA ILE A 181 9.68 3.24 -10.44
C ILE A 181 8.18 3.19 -10.73
N GLN A 182 7.33 3.20 -9.68
CA GLN A 182 5.88 2.96 -9.86
C GLN A 182 5.10 4.19 -10.32
N ARG A 183 5.60 5.41 -10.09
CA ARG A 183 4.87 6.64 -10.46
C ARG A 183 5.49 7.40 -11.62
N ASP A 184 6.80 7.24 -11.89
CA ASP A 184 7.49 7.98 -12.95
C ASP A 184 7.95 7.06 -14.10
N TRP A 185 8.77 6.02 -13.85
CA TRP A 185 9.30 5.17 -14.92
C TRP A 185 8.23 4.36 -15.66
N ILE A 186 7.29 3.75 -14.91
CA ILE A 186 6.23 2.92 -15.52
C ILE A 186 5.37 3.76 -16.47
N VAL A 187 5.07 5.00 -16.12
CA VAL A 187 4.26 5.90 -16.95
C VAL A 187 4.96 6.19 -18.29
N VAL A 188 6.28 6.40 -18.25
CA VAL A 188 7.08 6.67 -19.47
C VAL A 188 7.27 5.42 -20.34
N VAL A 189 7.43 4.24 -19.71
CA VAL A 189 7.63 2.96 -20.43
C VAL A 189 6.32 2.40 -21.00
N ALA A 190 5.18 2.81 -20.44
CA ALA A 190 3.88 2.40 -20.93
C ALA A 190 3.39 3.34 -22.04
N ASP A 191 3.53 2.95 -23.30
CA ASP A 191 3.16 3.77 -24.45
C ASP A 191 1.63 4.07 -24.57
N SER A 192 0.78 3.36 -23.80
CA SER A 192 -0.69 3.57 -23.81
C SER A 192 -1.29 3.36 -22.44
N LYS A 193 -2.52 3.90 -22.22
CA LYS A 193 -3.26 3.77 -20.96
C LYS A 193 -3.56 2.31 -20.61
N GLU A 194 -3.85 1.47 -21.59
CA GLU A 194 -4.13 0.04 -21.41
C GLU A 194 -2.87 -0.72 -20.96
N LYS A 195 -1.73 -0.40 -21.57
CA LYS A 195 -0.44 -0.99 -21.19
C LYS A 195 -0.02 -0.54 -19.79
N LEU A 196 -0.27 0.73 -19.42
CA LEU A 196 -0.02 1.26 -18.07
C LEU A 196 -0.87 0.51 -17.03
N ALA A 197 -2.16 0.33 -17.30
CA ALA A 197 -3.05 -0.43 -16.43
C ALA A 197 -2.57 -1.88 -16.27
N GLY A 198 -2.15 -2.54 -17.35
CA GLY A 198 -1.56 -3.88 -17.32
C GLY A 198 -0.27 -3.95 -16.51
N MET A 199 0.63 -2.98 -16.66
CA MET A 199 1.87 -2.91 -15.89
C MET A 199 1.60 -2.72 -14.40
N ASN A 200 0.69 -1.80 -14.03
CA ASN A 200 0.29 -1.58 -12.64
C ASN A 200 -0.33 -2.84 -12.02
N ALA A 201 -1.17 -3.57 -12.77
CA ALA A 201 -1.75 -4.83 -12.31
C ALA A 201 -0.66 -5.88 -12.04
N THR A 202 0.32 -6.02 -12.94
CA THR A 202 1.43 -6.97 -12.78
C THR A 202 2.30 -6.61 -11.57
N MET A 203 2.62 -5.32 -11.36
CA MET A 203 3.36 -4.87 -10.17
C MET A 203 2.62 -5.22 -8.89
N ARG A 204 1.30 -5.00 -8.85
CA ARG A 204 0.48 -5.37 -7.71
C ARG A 204 0.48 -6.88 -7.44
N GLN A 205 0.46 -7.71 -8.51
CA GLN A 205 0.58 -9.17 -8.37
C GLN A 205 1.93 -9.59 -7.79
N ILE A 206 3.03 -8.97 -8.25
CA ILE A 206 4.38 -9.18 -7.71
C ILE A 206 4.42 -8.81 -6.23
N ASP A 207 3.89 -7.65 -5.83
CA ASP A 207 3.83 -7.21 -4.44
C ASP A 207 3.09 -8.22 -3.55
N GLN A 208 1.96 -8.74 -4.01
CA GLN A 208 1.19 -9.73 -3.24
C GLN A 208 1.90 -11.08 -3.14
N LEU A 209 2.53 -11.53 -4.22
CA LEU A 209 3.30 -12.77 -4.23
C LEU A 209 4.53 -12.67 -3.32
N SER A 210 5.23 -11.55 -3.33
CA SER A 210 6.36 -11.29 -2.43
C SER A 210 5.93 -11.23 -0.97
N LYS A 211 4.76 -10.64 -0.65
CA LYS A 211 4.20 -10.66 0.72
C LYS A 211 3.91 -12.06 1.23
N LEU A 212 3.55 -12.98 0.33
CA LEU A 212 3.28 -14.38 0.67
C LEU A 212 4.58 -15.16 0.88
N LEU A 213 5.48 -15.12 -0.10
CA LEU A 213 6.61 -16.05 -0.18
C LEU A 213 7.86 -15.58 0.58
N ALA A 214 8.17 -14.28 0.58
CA ALA A 214 9.42 -13.78 1.17
C ALA A 214 9.48 -13.96 2.71
N PRO A 215 8.42 -13.66 3.51
CA PRO A 215 8.40 -14.00 4.93
C PRO A 215 8.54 -15.50 5.19
N MET A 216 7.90 -16.34 4.36
CA MET A 216 8.03 -17.80 4.49
C MET A 216 9.48 -18.26 4.32
N THR A 217 10.19 -17.69 3.33
CA THR A 217 11.61 -18.05 3.10
C THR A 217 12.48 -17.68 4.29
N VAL A 218 12.43 -16.43 4.75
CA VAL A 218 13.30 -15.98 5.86
C VAL A 218 12.87 -16.60 7.19
N GLY A 219 11.58 -16.86 7.40
CA GLY A 219 11.10 -17.54 8.62
C GLY A 219 11.61 -18.98 8.74
N GLN A 220 11.73 -19.71 7.61
CA GLN A 220 12.36 -21.03 7.61
C GLN A 220 13.86 -20.93 7.93
N VAL A 221 14.57 -19.95 7.35
CA VAL A 221 15.98 -19.72 7.66
C VAL A 221 16.17 -19.44 9.16
N MET A 222 15.33 -18.59 9.77
CA MET A 222 15.37 -18.27 11.19
C MET A 222 15.11 -19.49 12.09
N THR A 223 14.22 -20.39 11.67
CA THR A 223 13.84 -21.57 12.47
C THR A 223 14.89 -22.68 12.38
N PHE A 224 15.35 -23.00 11.16
CA PHE A 224 16.20 -24.17 10.92
C PHE A 224 17.69 -23.89 11.07
N LEU A 225 18.10 -22.63 10.97
CA LEU A 225 19.49 -22.25 11.11
C LEU A 225 19.70 -21.42 12.39
N SER A 226 19.53 -20.11 12.33
CA SER A 226 19.52 -19.22 13.50
C SER A 226 19.12 -17.80 13.12
N LEU A 227 18.85 -16.95 14.12
CA LEU A 227 18.62 -15.52 13.93
C LEU A 227 19.86 -14.81 13.38
N GLU A 228 21.04 -15.16 13.88
CA GLU A 228 22.32 -14.61 13.43
C GLU A 228 22.59 -14.95 11.96
N PHE A 229 22.38 -16.22 11.59
CA PHE A 229 22.53 -16.65 10.20
C PHE A 229 21.57 -15.91 9.27
N SER A 230 20.34 -15.63 9.73
CA SER A 230 19.34 -14.87 8.98
C SER A 230 19.78 -13.44 8.68
N CYS A 231 20.50 -12.78 9.60
CA CYS A 231 21.13 -11.48 9.35
C CYS A 231 22.09 -11.55 8.16
N GLY A 232 22.93 -12.60 8.11
CA GLY A 232 23.87 -12.85 7.00
C GLY A 232 23.15 -13.08 5.66
N VAL A 233 22.09 -13.90 5.66
CA VAL A 233 21.27 -14.17 4.44
C VAL A 233 20.61 -12.90 3.92
N ILE A 234 20.06 -12.07 4.80
CA ILE A 234 19.44 -10.79 4.43
C ILE A 234 20.48 -9.83 3.85
N ALA A 235 21.65 -9.71 4.48
CA ALA A 235 22.74 -8.88 3.99
C ALA A 235 23.23 -9.35 2.60
N ALA A 236 23.43 -10.65 2.42
CA ALA A 236 23.85 -11.24 1.15
C ALA A 236 22.79 -11.04 0.04
N TRP A 237 21.51 -11.23 0.35
CA TRP A 237 20.42 -10.99 -0.59
C TRP A 237 20.40 -9.52 -1.06
N ASN A 238 20.45 -8.56 -0.11
CA ASN A 238 20.40 -7.14 -0.45
C ASN A 238 21.63 -6.70 -1.25
N LEU A 239 22.82 -7.26 -0.99
CA LEU A 239 24.02 -7.01 -1.79
C LEU A 239 23.84 -7.52 -3.21
N PHE A 240 23.37 -8.76 -3.38
CA PHE A 240 23.09 -9.37 -4.68
C PHE A 240 22.02 -8.60 -5.44
N SER A 241 20.89 -8.34 -4.78
CA SER A 241 19.75 -7.60 -5.35
C SER A 241 20.17 -6.21 -5.83
N MET A 242 20.91 -5.44 -5.02
CA MET A 242 21.40 -4.11 -5.36
C MET A 242 22.17 -4.10 -6.68
N VAL A 243 23.09 -5.05 -6.88
CA VAL A 243 23.91 -5.14 -8.09
C VAL A 243 23.04 -5.49 -9.30
N VAL A 244 22.20 -6.51 -9.17
CA VAL A 244 21.33 -6.99 -10.25
C VAL A 244 20.29 -5.94 -10.63
N GLU A 245 19.62 -5.33 -9.64
CA GLU A 245 18.61 -4.28 -9.88
C GLU A 245 19.22 -3.06 -10.57
N TYR A 246 20.39 -2.60 -10.12
CA TYR A 246 21.10 -1.51 -10.78
C TYR A 246 21.39 -1.82 -12.25
N TRP A 247 21.86 -3.03 -12.55
CA TRP A 247 22.16 -3.45 -13.90
C TRP A 247 20.90 -3.53 -14.78
N LEU A 248 19.81 -4.11 -14.26
CA LEU A 248 18.51 -4.21 -14.93
C LEU A 248 17.95 -2.82 -15.25
N LEU A 249 17.90 -1.92 -14.24
CA LEU A 249 17.38 -0.57 -14.42
C LEU A 249 18.25 0.29 -15.33
N ARG A 250 19.58 0.14 -15.27
CA ARG A 250 20.49 0.78 -16.22
C ARG A 250 20.25 0.30 -17.65
N HIS A 251 19.95 -0.99 -17.84
CA HIS A 251 19.58 -1.53 -19.15
C HIS A 251 18.28 -0.92 -19.68
N VAL A 252 17.24 -0.84 -18.83
CA VAL A 252 15.97 -0.18 -19.17
C VAL A 252 16.18 1.28 -19.55
N PHE A 253 16.95 2.03 -18.75
CA PHE A 253 17.24 3.44 -19.01
C PHE A 253 17.91 3.67 -20.39
N ARG A 254 18.81 2.77 -20.78
CA ARG A 254 19.47 2.80 -22.10
C ARG A 254 18.53 2.39 -23.24
N SER A 255 17.60 1.49 -22.97
CA SER A 255 16.66 0.96 -23.98
C SER A 255 15.48 1.88 -24.27
N VAL A 256 15.19 2.84 -23.38
CA VAL A 256 14.05 3.77 -23.49
C VAL A 256 14.55 5.23 -23.39
N PRO A 257 14.86 5.87 -24.54
CA PRO A 257 15.42 7.23 -24.56
C PRO A 257 14.54 8.28 -23.88
N ALA A 258 13.21 8.10 -23.88
CA ALA A 258 12.25 8.97 -23.21
C ALA A 258 12.47 9.10 -21.68
N LEU A 259 13.16 8.16 -21.06
CA LEU A 259 13.54 8.26 -19.65
C LEU A 259 14.62 9.33 -19.40
N ALA A 260 15.40 9.68 -20.40
CA ALA A 260 16.47 10.68 -20.29
C ALA A 260 15.97 12.14 -20.37
N THR A 261 14.77 12.38 -20.94
CA THR A 261 14.24 13.75 -21.20
C THR A 261 14.07 14.58 -19.93
N LYS A 262 13.63 13.99 -18.82
CA LYS A 262 13.53 14.69 -17.51
C LYS A 262 14.89 15.20 -17.05
N GLY A 263 15.97 14.49 -17.31
CA GLY A 263 17.33 14.90 -16.95
C GLY A 263 17.82 16.09 -17.75
N ALA A 264 17.48 16.19 -19.03
CA ALA A 264 17.78 17.33 -19.89
C ALA A 264 17.01 18.57 -19.42
N ALA A 265 15.70 18.47 -19.21
CA ALA A 265 14.87 19.58 -18.72
C ALA A 265 15.32 20.12 -17.35
N VAL A 266 15.71 19.24 -16.42
CA VAL A 266 16.24 19.65 -15.10
C VAL A 266 17.62 20.34 -15.24
N ALA A 267 18.48 19.87 -16.15
CA ALA A 267 19.78 20.49 -16.40
C ALA A 267 19.64 21.87 -17.05
N ASP A 268 18.70 22.03 -17.98
CA ASP A 268 18.42 23.29 -18.65
C ASP A 268 17.80 24.31 -17.67
N ALA A 269 16.87 23.90 -16.81
CA ALA A 269 16.29 24.74 -15.77
C ALA A 269 17.36 25.20 -14.76
N LYS A 270 18.31 24.33 -14.40
CA LYS A 270 19.42 24.70 -13.51
C LYS A 270 20.38 25.69 -14.16
N ARG A 271 20.72 25.51 -15.43
CA ARG A 271 21.56 26.46 -16.21
C ARG A 271 20.87 27.81 -16.34
N ALA A 272 19.56 27.82 -16.63
CA ALA A 272 18.80 29.07 -16.71
C ALA A 272 18.82 29.82 -15.38
N GLY A 273 18.61 29.13 -14.25
CA GLY A 273 18.68 29.72 -12.91
C GLY A 273 20.09 30.19 -12.53
N GLU A 274 21.14 29.48 -12.92
CA GLU A 274 22.54 29.92 -12.72
C GLU A 274 22.88 31.13 -13.59
N THR A 275 22.35 31.23 -14.80
CA THR A 275 22.52 32.39 -15.70
C THR A 275 21.76 33.60 -15.18
N GLU A 276 20.57 33.43 -14.61
CA GLU A 276 19.75 34.46 -13.98
C GLU A 276 20.39 34.98 -12.69
N ALA A 277 20.97 34.08 -11.87
CA ALA A 277 21.74 34.45 -10.68
C ALA A 277 23.04 35.21 -11.05
N ALA A 278 23.78 34.77 -12.07
CA ALA A 278 24.97 35.43 -12.57
C ALA A 278 24.65 36.80 -13.21
N ALA A 279 23.52 36.95 -13.89
CA ALA A 279 23.03 38.21 -14.43
C ALA A 279 22.62 39.21 -13.32
N CYS A 280 22.10 38.67 -12.19
CA CYS A 280 21.76 39.49 -11.02
C CYS A 280 23.00 39.96 -10.21
N GLU A 281 24.13 39.19 -10.27
CA GLU A 281 25.41 39.58 -9.66
C GLU A 281 26.23 40.57 -10.54
N LEU A 282 25.94 40.65 -11.84
CA LEU A 282 26.64 41.56 -12.77
C LEU A 282 26.01 42.95 -12.88
N HIS A 283 24.99 43.27 -12.13
CA HIS A 283 24.40 44.62 -12.09
C HIS A 283 24.49 45.28 -10.68
N PRO A 284 25.68 45.74 -10.27
CA PRO A 284 25.75 46.86 -9.35
C PRO A 284 26.22 48.10 -10.13
N LEU A 285 25.49 49.21 -9.95
CA LEU A 285 25.91 50.57 -10.29
C LEU A 285 25.77 51.05 -11.75
N ALA A 286 24.55 51.40 -12.11
CA ALA A 286 24.32 52.60 -12.91
C ALA A 286 22.99 53.22 -12.43
N ALA A 287 23.07 53.95 -11.34
CA ALA A 287 22.10 54.98 -11.01
C ALA A 287 22.73 56.29 -11.44
N GLY A 288 22.04 57.03 -12.27
CA GLY A 288 22.42 58.38 -12.62
C GLY A 288 21.73 58.91 -13.86
N GLU A 289 20.75 59.78 -13.58
CA GLU A 289 20.39 61.01 -14.32
C GLU A 289 19.51 60.92 -15.58
N ASP A 290 18.30 61.42 -15.39
CA ASP A 290 17.57 62.45 -16.17
C ASP A 290 17.40 62.31 -17.70
N ASN A 291 16.17 62.21 -18.18
CA ASN A 291 15.49 63.35 -18.80
C ASN A 291 14.09 62.98 -19.36
N GLU A 292 13.21 63.95 -19.12
CA GLU A 292 11.91 64.11 -19.75
C GLU A 292 12.01 64.15 -21.28
N ALA A 293 11.02 63.60 -21.98
CA ALA A 293 10.20 64.32 -22.93
C ALA A 293 9.35 63.38 -23.82
N ASN A 294 8.04 63.54 -23.71
CA ASN A 294 7.05 63.74 -24.75
C ASN A 294 7.15 62.92 -26.06
N ASN A 295 6.18 62.08 -26.39
CA ASN A 295 5.12 62.33 -27.38
C ASN A 295 4.30 61.07 -27.72
N THR A 296 3.04 61.29 -27.65
CA THR A 296 1.89 60.80 -28.43
C THR A 296 2.23 60.00 -29.70
N GLU A 297 1.57 58.81 -29.89
CA GLU A 297 0.65 58.50 -30.97
C GLU A 297 0.26 57.01 -31.03
N GLU A 298 -1.01 56.81 -31.08
CA GLU A 298 -1.91 55.90 -31.78
C GLU A 298 -1.62 54.40 -31.95
N LYS A 299 -2.68 53.64 -31.59
CA LYS A 299 -2.98 52.23 -31.82
C LYS A 299 -2.99 51.83 -33.33
N PRO A 300 -2.86 50.51 -33.65
CA PRO A 300 -4.04 49.67 -33.55
C PRO A 300 -3.81 48.23 -33.03
N ALA A 301 -4.89 47.64 -32.63
CA ALA A 301 -5.12 46.31 -32.09
C ALA A 301 -4.66 45.18 -33.01
N ILE A 302 -4.00 44.16 -32.40
CA ILE A 302 -4.03 42.78 -32.91
C ILE A 302 -4.06 41.84 -31.71
N ASP A 303 -5.11 41.07 -31.67
CA ASP A 303 -5.40 39.91 -30.85
C ASP A 303 -4.29 38.83 -30.93
N LYS A 304 -3.78 38.36 -29.77
CA LYS A 304 -3.12 37.03 -29.65
C LYS A 304 -3.11 36.55 -28.20
N SER A 305 -4.03 35.67 -27.94
CA SER A 305 -3.83 34.34 -27.35
C SER A 305 -2.68 34.15 -26.32
N SER A 306 -3.09 33.88 -25.09
CA SER A 306 -2.49 33.03 -24.08
C SER A 306 -0.96 33.06 -23.93
N LYS A 307 -0.50 33.87 -22.98
CA LYS A 307 0.81 33.70 -22.30
C LYS A 307 0.61 32.92 -21.00
N PRO A 308 1.50 31.99 -20.67
CA PRO A 308 1.51 31.35 -19.36
C PRO A 308 1.88 32.38 -18.29
N GLN A 309 1.07 32.44 -17.24
CA GLN A 309 1.32 33.27 -16.06
C GLN A 309 2.65 32.88 -15.40
N VAL A 310 3.64 33.73 -15.53
CA VAL A 310 4.83 33.74 -14.70
C VAL A 310 4.43 34.19 -13.31
N VAL A 311 4.53 33.28 -12.34
CA VAL A 311 4.33 33.58 -10.93
C VAL A 311 5.49 34.45 -10.47
N PRO A 312 5.27 35.66 -9.92
CA PRO A 312 6.36 36.51 -9.42
C PRO A 312 7.02 35.85 -8.21
N ASN A 313 8.34 35.74 -8.28
CA ASN A 313 9.21 35.33 -7.21
C ASN A 313 9.22 36.41 -6.13
N THR A 314 8.39 36.25 -5.08
CA THR A 314 8.39 37.14 -3.93
C THR A 314 9.51 36.77 -2.96
N LYS A 315 10.46 37.65 -2.84
CA LYS A 315 11.53 37.72 -1.82
C LYS A 315 10.97 37.54 -0.41
N SER A 316 11.72 36.77 0.41
CA SER A 316 11.74 36.85 1.88
C SER A 316 10.38 37.06 2.57
N GLY A 317 9.53 36.02 2.49
CA GLY A 317 8.38 35.94 3.38
C GLY A 317 8.80 35.33 4.72
N SER A 318 8.46 36.01 5.81
CA SER A 318 8.60 35.53 7.18
C SER A 318 8.28 34.01 7.24
N TRP A 319 9.08 33.23 7.98
CA TRP A 319 8.87 31.82 8.23
C TRP A 319 7.40 31.46 8.61
N LEU A 320 6.68 32.41 9.23
CA LEU A 320 5.24 32.32 9.50
C LEU A 320 4.38 32.30 8.23
N ALA A 321 4.77 33.00 7.16
CA ALA A 321 4.06 32.97 5.88
C ALA A 321 4.33 31.68 5.10
N ILE A 322 5.51 31.07 5.29
CA ILE A 322 5.86 29.76 4.71
C ILE A 322 5.03 28.64 5.38
N LEU A 323 4.78 28.73 6.69
CA LEU A 323 3.94 27.79 7.44
C LEU A 323 2.43 28.07 7.28
N GLY A 324 2.03 29.29 7.01
CA GLY A 324 0.62 29.68 6.87
C GLY A 324 -0.06 29.13 5.61
N LYS A 325 0.68 28.97 4.50
CA LYS A 325 0.14 28.39 3.26
C LYS A 325 -0.24 26.91 3.40
N PRO A 326 0.63 26.02 3.91
CA PRO A 326 0.27 24.61 4.12
C PRO A 326 -0.85 24.42 5.15
N LEU A 327 -0.91 25.24 6.21
CA LEU A 327 -2.00 25.18 7.19
C LEU A 327 -3.36 25.56 6.58
N ARG A 328 -3.40 26.57 5.70
CA ARG A 328 -4.62 26.94 4.97
C ARG A 328 -5.06 25.84 4.02
N THR A 329 -4.11 25.22 3.29
CA THR A 329 -4.37 24.10 2.39
C THR A 329 -4.86 22.88 3.18
N LEU A 330 -4.27 22.61 4.34
CA LEU A 330 -4.69 21.53 5.22
C LEU A 330 -6.13 21.76 5.71
N ARG A 331 -6.46 22.97 6.21
CA ARG A 331 -7.82 23.33 6.63
C ARG A 331 -8.82 23.18 5.49
N TYR A 332 -8.47 23.66 4.29
CA TYR A 332 -9.32 23.49 3.12
C TYR A 332 -9.56 22.00 2.81
N GLY A 333 -8.50 21.20 2.84
CA GLY A 333 -8.58 19.76 2.59
C GLY A 333 -9.50 19.05 3.60
N TRP A 334 -9.39 19.37 4.90
CA TRP A 334 -10.26 18.77 5.94
C TRP A 334 -11.72 19.21 5.78
N VAL A 335 -12.00 20.46 5.43
CA VAL A 335 -13.36 20.94 5.17
C VAL A 335 -13.94 20.27 3.93
N ALA A 336 -13.17 20.16 2.85
CA ALA A 336 -13.58 19.46 1.64
C ALA A 336 -13.89 17.98 1.92
N TYR A 337 -13.03 17.30 2.69
CA TYR A 337 -13.21 15.91 3.09
C TYR A 337 -14.47 15.69 3.94
N TYR A 338 -14.71 16.55 4.95
CA TYR A 338 -15.88 16.45 5.83
C TYR A 338 -17.21 16.63 5.08
N ARG A 339 -17.22 17.45 4.03
CA ARG A 339 -18.41 17.72 3.21
C ARG A 339 -18.77 16.60 2.24
N GLN A 340 -17.86 15.64 2.02
CA GLN A 340 -18.13 14.51 1.12
C GLN A 340 -19.16 13.55 1.69
N SER A 341 -20.03 13.03 0.84
CA SER A 341 -20.93 11.91 1.21
C SER A 341 -20.16 10.66 1.66
N ALA A 342 -18.93 10.49 1.15
CA ALA A 342 -18.01 9.40 1.48
C ALA A 342 -17.25 9.60 2.81
N PHE A 343 -17.51 10.69 3.58
CA PHE A 343 -16.82 10.96 4.86
C PHE A 343 -16.95 9.80 5.86
N LEU A 344 -18.17 9.32 6.10
CA LEU A 344 -18.40 8.22 7.08
C LEU A 344 -17.73 6.90 6.65
N PRO A 345 -17.85 6.43 5.40
CA PRO A 345 -17.06 5.30 4.91
C PRO A 345 -15.56 5.48 5.07
N GLY A 346 -15.04 6.67 4.76
CA GLY A 346 -13.62 7.00 4.90
C GLY A 346 -13.13 6.97 6.35
N LEU A 347 -13.90 7.55 7.28
CA LEU A 347 -13.59 7.49 8.70
C LEU A 347 -13.63 6.04 9.22
N GLY A 348 -14.61 5.24 8.77
CA GLY A 348 -14.69 3.82 9.06
C GLY A 348 -13.46 3.05 8.58
N LEU A 349 -12.98 3.34 7.37
CA LEU A 349 -11.74 2.76 6.85
C LEU A 349 -10.51 3.18 7.67
N ALA A 350 -10.45 4.44 8.10
CA ALA A 350 -9.34 4.94 8.91
C ALA A 350 -9.25 4.18 10.25
N PHE A 351 -10.40 3.89 10.90
CA PHE A 351 -10.42 3.14 12.16
C PHE A 351 -9.79 1.75 12.07
N LEU A 352 -9.73 1.14 10.87
CA LEU A 352 -9.03 -0.12 10.65
C LEU A 352 -7.50 0.01 10.82
N TYR A 353 -6.95 1.21 10.74
CA TYR A 353 -5.52 1.43 10.98
C TYR A 353 -5.16 1.48 12.47
N MET A 354 -6.16 1.59 13.37
CA MET A 354 -5.97 1.53 14.82
C MET A 354 -5.99 0.09 15.36
N THR A 355 -5.63 -0.91 14.56
CA THR A 355 -5.65 -2.31 14.97
C THR A 355 -4.25 -2.91 15.11
N VAL A 356 -4.05 -3.71 16.17
CA VAL A 356 -2.85 -4.55 16.35
C VAL A 356 -3.00 -5.93 15.69
N LEU A 357 -4.14 -6.22 15.05
CA LEU A 357 -4.48 -7.54 14.49
C LEU A 357 -4.05 -7.69 13.02
N GLY A 358 -2.98 -7.00 12.65
CA GLY A 358 -2.59 -6.75 11.26
C GLY A 358 -1.70 -7.79 10.58
N PHE A 359 -1.19 -8.82 11.23
CA PHE A 359 -0.07 -9.67 10.76
C PHE A 359 1.12 -8.82 10.26
N ASP A 360 1.32 -7.68 10.90
CA ASP A 360 2.51 -6.86 10.79
C ASP A 360 3.50 -7.18 11.92
N GLY A 361 4.54 -6.34 12.06
CA GLY A 361 5.57 -6.53 13.06
C GLY A 361 5.09 -6.63 14.50
N ILE A 362 3.97 -5.99 14.86
CA ILE A 362 3.43 -6.05 16.22
C ILE A 362 2.74 -7.40 16.46
N THR A 363 1.87 -7.84 15.57
CA THR A 363 1.16 -9.12 15.70
C THR A 363 2.13 -10.31 15.66
N THR A 364 3.09 -10.29 14.73
CA THR A 364 4.10 -11.36 14.62
C THR A 364 5.05 -11.34 15.81
N GLY A 365 5.43 -10.15 16.30
CA GLY A 365 6.24 -9.98 17.50
C GLY A 365 5.55 -10.50 18.76
N TYR A 366 4.26 -10.23 18.93
CA TYR A 366 3.47 -10.77 20.02
C TYR A 366 3.45 -12.30 20.03
N ALA A 367 3.13 -12.91 18.88
CA ALA A 367 3.06 -14.36 18.78
C ALA A 367 4.46 -15.02 18.96
N TYR A 368 5.51 -14.36 18.48
CA TYR A 368 6.89 -14.78 18.74
C TYR A 368 7.24 -14.72 20.23
N ALA A 369 6.85 -13.65 20.92
CA ALA A 369 7.06 -13.50 22.35
C ALA A 369 6.28 -14.54 23.19
N GLN A 370 5.18 -15.09 22.63
CA GLN A 370 4.45 -16.25 23.18
C GLN A 370 5.12 -17.60 22.93
N GLY A 371 6.29 -17.64 22.28
CA GLY A 371 7.02 -18.88 21.98
C GLY A 371 6.61 -19.56 20.67
N VAL A 372 5.80 -18.91 19.82
CA VAL A 372 5.47 -19.47 18.50
C VAL A 372 6.70 -19.41 17.59
N SER A 373 7.07 -20.52 16.97
CA SER A 373 8.24 -20.59 16.10
C SER A 373 8.12 -19.68 14.88
N THR A 374 9.24 -19.14 14.40
CA THR A 374 9.31 -18.25 13.24
C THR A 374 8.78 -18.92 11.96
N SER A 375 8.92 -20.25 11.85
CA SER A 375 8.37 -21.06 10.77
C SER A 375 6.83 -20.99 10.75
N VAL A 376 6.18 -21.26 11.88
CA VAL A 376 4.71 -21.17 12.00
C VAL A 376 4.24 -19.74 11.71
N LEU A 377 4.90 -18.72 12.28
CA LEU A 377 4.56 -17.31 12.04
C LEU A 377 4.62 -16.95 10.55
N SER A 378 5.67 -17.38 9.87
CA SER A 378 5.83 -17.10 8.44
C SER A 378 4.75 -17.77 7.59
N ILE A 379 4.33 -18.99 7.93
CA ILE A 379 3.22 -19.69 7.29
C ILE A 379 1.89 -18.95 7.55
N MET A 380 1.64 -18.48 8.77
CA MET A 380 0.43 -17.72 9.13
C MET A 380 0.35 -16.39 8.38
N VAL A 381 1.48 -15.67 8.24
CA VAL A 381 1.57 -14.47 7.39
C VAL A 381 1.23 -14.80 5.94
N GLY A 382 1.77 -15.90 5.40
CA GLY A 382 1.46 -16.37 4.06
C GLY A 382 -0.01 -16.73 3.86
N LEU A 383 -0.61 -17.46 4.81
CA LEU A 383 -2.04 -17.82 4.80
C LEU A 383 -2.93 -16.56 4.88
N SER A 384 -2.56 -15.60 5.73
CA SER A 384 -3.23 -14.30 5.83
C SER A 384 -3.24 -13.53 4.49
N ALA A 385 -2.10 -13.51 3.79
CA ALA A 385 -2.00 -12.89 2.47
C ALA A 385 -2.88 -13.60 1.43
N THR A 386 -2.90 -14.93 1.45
CA THR A 386 -3.73 -15.75 0.56
C THR A 386 -5.23 -15.48 0.78
N LEU A 387 -5.70 -15.44 2.03
CA LEU A 387 -7.08 -15.09 2.34
C LEU A 387 -7.44 -13.65 1.93
N GLY A 388 -6.47 -12.73 1.98
CA GLY A 388 -6.65 -11.39 1.43
C GLY A 388 -6.95 -11.41 -0.08
N LEU A 389 -6.24 -12.22 -0.86
CA LEU A 389 -6.53 -12.42 -2.28
C LEU A 389 -7.91 -13.05 -2.51
N VAL A 390 -8.28 -14.06 -1.74
CA VAL A 390 -9.63 -14.66 -1.77
C VAL A 390 -10.70 -13.59 -1.50
N GLY A 391 -10.48 -12.70 -0.51
CA GLY A 391 -11.35 -11.57 -0.20
C GLY A 391 -11.57 -10.65 -1.41
N THR A 392 -10.51 -10.34 -2.15
CA THR A 392 -10.60 -9.53 -3.38
C THR A 392 -11.47 -10.20 -4.46
N VAL A 393 -11.32 -11.50 -4.66
CA VAL A 393 -12.13 -12.25 -5.63
C VAL A 393 -13.59 -12.32 -5.20
N LEU A 394 -13.85 -12.56 -3.91
CA LEU A 394 -15.20 -12.59 -3.34
C LEU A 394 -15.87 -11.22 -3.43
N TYR A 395 -15.13 -10.13 -3.20
CA TYR A 395 -15.61 -8.76 -3.38
C TYR A 395 -16.16 -8.52 -4.79
N LEU A 396 -15.43 -8.91 -5.84
CA LEU A 396 -15.88 -8.74 -7.22
C LEU A 396 -17.19 -9.49 -7.49
N ARG A 397 -17.34 -10.71 -6.93
CA ARG A 397 -18.58 -11.50 -7.06
C ARG A 397 -19.73 -10.89 -6.28
N ALA A 398 -19.49 -10.49 -5.04
CA ALA A 398 -20.50 -9.86 -4.17
C ALA A 398 -20.99 -8.54 -4.73
N ARG A 399 -20.08 -7.68 -5.23
CA ARG A 399 -20.42 -6.40 -5.85
C ARG A 399 -21.35 -6.55 -7.05
N ARG A 400 -21.12 -7.56 -7.90
CA ARG A 400 -21.98 -7.83 -9.07
C ARG A 400 -23.39 -8.27 -8.68
N ARG A 401 -23.56 -8.90 -7.51
CA ARG A 401 -24.86 -9.44 -7.03
C ARG A 401 -25.62 -8.47 -6.12
N CYS A 402 -24.92 -7.82 -5.20
CA CYS A 402 -25.52 -7.03 -4.14
C CYS A 402 -25.33 -5.50 -4.30
N GLY A 403 -24.51 -5.08 -5.26
CA GLY A 403 -24.13 -3.66 -5.42
C GLY A 403 -23.03 -3.22 -4.45
N LEU A 404 -22.46 -2.02 -4.66
CA LEU A 404 -21.26 -1.54 -3.98
C LEU A 404 -21.47 -1.34 -2.47
N VAL A 405 -22.51 -0.58 -2.09
CA VAL A 405 -22.74 -0.17 -0.69
C VAL A 405 -23.08 -1.37 0.20
N ARG A 406 -23.92 -2.28 -0.29
CA ARG A 406 -24.28 -3.53 0.44
C ARG A 406 -23.08 -4.45 0.62
N THR A 407 -22.23 -4.53 -0.41
CA THR A 407 -21.00 -5.34 -0.36
C THR A 407 -20.08 -4.86 0.75
N GLY A 408 -19.85 -3.54 0.87
CA GLY A 408 -19.04 -2.99 1.94
C GLY A 408 -19.59 -3.31 3.34
N ALA A 409 -20.91 -3.21 3.54
CA ALA A 409 -21.55 -3.57 4.81
C ALA A 409 -21.38 -5.07 5.14
N LEU A 410 -21.57 -5.95 4.15
CA LEU A 410 -21.39 -7.39 4.31
C LEU A 410 -19.96 -7.75 4.72
N PHE A 411 -18.96 -7.18 4.04
CA PHE A 411 -17.55 -7.45 4.34
C PHE A 411 -17.10 -6.86 5.67
N SER A 412 -17.62 -5.68 6.05
CA SER A 412 -17.38 -5.09 7.36
C SER A 412 -17.97 -5.95 8.49
N LEU A 413 -19.20 -6.43 8.33
CA LEU A 413 -19.83 -7.35 9.30
C LEU A 413 -19.05 -8.67 9.39
N ALA A 414 -18.69 -9.26 8.27
CA ALA A 414 -17.90 -10.50 8.24
C ALA A 414 -16.54 -10.32 8.95
N GLN A 415 -15.89 -9.17 8.78
CA GLN A 415 -14.64 -8.84 9.48
C GLN A 415 -14.85 -8.82 10.99
N VAL A 416 -15.86 -8.09 11.48
CA VAL A 416 -16.17 -8.01 12.92
C VAL A 416 -16.48 -9.39 13.49
N CYS A 417 -17.33 -10.19 12.81
CA CYS A 417 -17.65 -11.56 13.25
C CYS A 417 -16.39 -12.44 13.38
N CYS A 418 -15.47 -12.37 12.43
CA CYS A 418 -14.21 -13.12 12.52
C CYS A 418 -13.33 -12.62 13.68
N LEU A 419 -13.29 -11.32 13.94
CA LEU A 419 -12.52 -10.74 15.04
C LEU A 419 -13.08 -11.06 16.43
N LEU A 420 -14.33 -11.51 16.56
CA LEU A 420 -14.86 -12.04 17.83
C LEU A 420 -14.09 -13.28 18.30
N LEU A 421 -13.48 -14.05 17.38
CA LEU A 421 -12.57 -15.14 17.76
C LEU A 421 -11.31 -14.59 18.46
N CYS A 422 -10.79 -13.43 18.02
CA CYS A 422 -9.69 -12.76 18.72
C CYS A 422 -10.11 -12.26 20.10
N VAL A 423 -11.35 -11.80 20.27
CA VAL A 423 -11.90 -11.46 21.59
C VAL A 423 -11.99 -12.71 22.46
N ALA A 424 -12.52 -13.81 21.93
CA ALA A 424 -12.62 -15.09 22.64
C ALA A 424 -11.22 -15.60 23.07
N SER A 425 -10.18 -15.39 22.25
CA SER A 425 -8.81 -15.79 22.57
C SER A 425 -8.26 -15.11 23.82
N VAL A 426 -8.72 -13.89 24.14
CA VAL A 426 -8.28 -13.13 25.33
C VAL A 426 -8.72 -13.81 26.63
N PHE A 427 -9.87 -14.49 26.60
CA PHE A 427 -10.47 -15.16 27.76
C PHE A 427 -10.29 -16.69 27.71
N ALA A 428 -9.64 -17.22 26.67
CA ALA A 428 -9.41 -18.66 26.52
C ALA A 428 -8.22 -19.13 27.39
N PRO A 429 -8.18 -20.43 27.73
CA PRO A 429 -7.04 -21.05 28.41
C PRO A 429 -5.74 -20.79 27.64
N GLY A 430 -4.65 -20.52 28.34
CA GLY A 430 -3.36 -20.15 27.73
C GLY A 430 -3.27 -18.66 27.34
N SER A 431 -4.27 -17.84 27.67
CA SER A 431 -4.17 -16.37 27.48
C SER A 431 -3.21 -15.78 28.50
N PRO A 432 -2.26 -14.92 28.08
CA PRO A 432 -1.33 -14.27 28.98
C PRO A 432 -1.92 -13.03 29.67
N LEU A 433 -3.21 -12.71 29.47
CA LEU A 433 -3.82 -11.48 29.97
C LEU A 433 -3.72 -11.39 31.49
N ASP A 434 -2.96 -10.44 31.98
CA ASP A 434 -2.88 -10.04 33.38
C ASP A 434 -2.94 -8.51 33.47
N LEU A 435 -4.09 -8.00 33.89
CA LEU A 435 -4.33 -6.56 34.05
C LEU A 435 -3.66 -6.00 35.33
N THR A 436 -3.19 -6.86 36.23
CA THR A 436 -2.50 -6.44 37.46
C THR A 436 -1.00 -6.28 37.26
N ALA A 437 -0.46 -6.78 36.16
CA ALA A 437 0.94 -6.62 35.82
C ALA A 437 1.30 -5.13 35.65
N PRO A 438 2.43 -4.64 36.19
CA PRO A 438 2.83 -3.24 36.06
C PRO A 438 3.04 -2.87 34.59
N LEU A 439 2.45 -1.75 34.17
CA LEU A 439 2.50 -1.24 32.78
C LEU A 439 3.94 -0.98 32.29
N HIS A 440 4.83 -0.65 33.21
CA HIS A 440 6.23 -0.34 32.91
C HIS A 440 7.11 -0.88 34.03
N LYS A 441 7.88 -1.94 33.75
CA LYS A 441 9.03 -2.23 34.59
C LYS A 441 10.17 -1.37 34.07
N PRO A 442 10.73 -0.41 34.85
CA PRO A 442 11.98 0.21 34.49
C PRO A 442 13.05 -0.89 34.49
N HIS A 443 13.68 -1.11 33.36
CA HIS A 443 14.73 -2.11 33.13
C HIS A 443 16.04 -1.64 33.79
N LEU A 444 16.07 -1.58 35.12
CA LEU A 444 17.25 -1.15 35.88
C LEU A 444 17.69 -2.16 36.93
N ASP A 445 17.05 -3.32 37.06
CA ASP A 445 17.46 -4.34 37.99
C ASP A 445 18.21 -5.49 37.32
N HIS A 446 19.51 -5.31 37.15
CA HIS A 446 20.45 -6.32 36.68
C HIS A 446 20.82 -7.37 37.74
N HIS A 447 20.00 -7.62 38.77
CA HIS A 447 20.22 -8.65 39.74
C HIS A 447 18.93 -9.35 40.13
N ALA A 448 18.44 -10.26 39.28
CA ALA A 448 17.61 -11.36 39.77
C ALA A 448 17.45 -12.46 38.73
N ALA A 449 17.85 -13.64 39.14
CA ALA A 449 17.53 -14.97 38.64
C ALA A 449 18.20 -15.40 37.33
N GLU A 450 19.07 -16.39 37.47
CA GLU A 450 19.56 -17.22 36.37
C GLU A 450 18.41 -17.72 35.48
N PRO A 451 18.67 -17.79 34.17
CA PRO A 451 17.65 -18.27 33.24
C PRO A 451 17.32 -19.73 33.56
N THR A 452 16.05 -19.97 33.86
CA THR A 452 15.50 -21.32 33.90
C THR A 452 15.68 -21.95 32.52
N VAL A 453 16.53 -22.97 32.45
CA VAL A 453 16.78 -23.72 31.22
C VAL A 453 15.55 -24.56 30.94
N ALA A 454 14.87 -24.26 29.82
CA ALA A 454 13.78 -25.08 29.35
C ALA A 454 14.33 -26.19 28.45
N TYR A 455 13.98 -27.43 28.77
CA TYR A 455 14.33 -28.60 27.96
C TYR A 455 13.07 -29.09 27.23
N GLU A 456 13.19 -29.41 25.94
CA GLU A 456 12.15 -30.05 25.17
C GLU A 456 12.35 -31.57 25.19
N ALA A 457 11.38 -32.30 25.72
CA ALA A 457 11.35 -33.74 25.61
C ALA A 457 9.92 -34.15 25.23
N ASN A 458 9.73 -34.80 24.08
CA ASN A 458 8.46 -35.33 23.59
C ASN A 458 7.31 -34.32 23.53
N GLY A 459 7.57 -33.05 23.12
CA GLY A 459 6.54 -32.03 22.92
C GLY A 459 6.00 -31.39 24.21
N THR A 460 6.61 -31.64 25.37
CA THR A 460 6.32 -31.00 26.65
C THR A 460 7.48 -30.13 27.08
N TRP A 461 7.21 -28.87 27.41
CA TRP A 461 8.22 -27.94 27.97
C TRP A 461 8.25 -28.09 29.48
N PHE A 462 9.47 -28.23 30.06
CA PHE A 462 9.68 -28.28 31.49
C PHE A 462 10.33 -26.98 31.97
N GLN A 463 9.70 -26.33 32.93
CA GLN A 463 10.24 -25.15 33.59
C GLN A 463 10.71 -25.55 35.00
N ASN A 464 11.99 -25.32 35.32
CA ASN A 464 12.50 -25.52 36.68
C ASN A 464 12.04 -24.37 37.57
N VAL A 465 11.13 -24.63 38.47
CA VAL A 465 10.73 -23.70 39.53
C VAL A 465 11.45 -24.11 40.82
N THR A 466 12.38 -23.29 41.27
CA THR A 466 13.09 -23.50 42.54
C THR A 466 12.26 -22.87 43.67
N THR A 467 11.52 -23.71 44.39
CA THR A 467 10.92 -23.33 45.68
C THR A 467 11.62 -24.10 46.78
N ASN A 468 12.19 -23.38 47.75
CA ASN A 468 12.83 -23.93 48.98
C ASN A 468 13.95 -24.93 48.72
N GLY A 469 14.82 -24.71 47.72
CA GLY A 469 16.05 -25.50 47.52
C GLY A 469 15.82 -26.88 46.87
N THR A 470 14.62 -27.26 46.53
CA THR A 470 14.31 -28.48 45.77
C THR A 470 13.72 -28.11 44.42
N ALA A 471 14.42 -28.47 43.32
CA ALA A 471 13.92 -28.25 41.97
C ALA A 471 12.81 -29.25 41.68
N THR A 472 11.57 -28.78 41.69
CA THR A 472 10.44 -29.57 41.23
C THR A 472 10.18 -29.23 39.76
N VAL A 473 10.35 -30.23 38.89
CA VAL A 473 10.02 -30.13 37.46
C VAL A 473 8.51 -30.31 37.33
N GLN A 474 7.77 -29.21 37.10
CA GLN A 474 6.37 -29.31 36.76
C GLN A 474 6.19 -29.26 35.22
N PRO A 475 5.54 -30.25 34.61
CA PRO A 475 5.15 -30.14 33.20
C PRO A 475 4.10 -29.06 33.02
N GLN A 476 4.48 -27.92 32.45
CA GLN A 476 3.50 -26.94 31.96
C GLN A 476 2.97 -27.43 30.64
N ILE A 477 1.71 -27.85 30.61
CA ILE A 477 0.97 -28.08 29.37
C ILE A 477 0.77 -26.69 28.76
N LEU A 478 1.53 -26.35 27.74
CA LEU A 478 1.29 -25.12 26.97
C LEU A 478 -0.07 -25.26 26.28
N ASP A 479 -1.04 -24.49 26.77
CA ASP A 479 -2.36 -24.47 26.17
C ASP A 479 -2.38 -23.52 24.96
N TYR A 480 -2.33 -24.10 23.76
CA TYR A 480 -2.33 -23.35 22.51
C TYR A 480 -3.72 -22.83 22.09
N THR A 481 -4.76 -23.02 22.90
CA THR A 481 -6.14 -22.64 22.56
C THR A 481 -6.26 -21.15 22.30
N SER A 482 -5.71 -20.30 23.18
CA SER A 482 -5.75 -18.85 23.04
C SER A 482 -5.09 -18.38 21.75
N ILE A 483 -3.84 -18.79 21.49
CA ILE A 483 -3.09 -18.36 20.31
C ILE A 483 -3.69 -18.91 19.01
N SER A 484 -4.27 -20.11 19.04
CA SER A 484 -4.96 -20.69 17.87
C SER A 484 -6.23 -19.92 17.50
N LEU A 485 -7.06 -19.56 18.49
CA LEU A 485 -8.24 -18.70 18.28
C LEU A 485 -7.84 -17.32 17.76
N PHE A 486 -6.76 -16.76 18.31
CA PHE A 486 -6.21 -15.48 17.85
C PHE A 486 -5.82 -15.54 16.38
N PHE A 487 -5.03 -16.54 15.96
CA PHE A 487 -4.65 -16.71 14.56
C PHE A 487 -5.87 -16.97 13.66
N ALA A 488 -6.77 -17.83 14.07
CA ALA A 488 -7.99 -18.11 13.28
C ALA A 488 -8.79 -16.82 13.03
N GLY A 489 -9.04 -16.03 14.08
CA GLY A 489 -9.76 -14.76 13.96
C GLY A 489 -9.04 -13.74 13.08
N ALA A 490 -7.75 -13.53 13.32
CA ALA A 490 -6.94 -12.58 12.58
C ALA A 490 -6.79 -12.94 11.09
N ILE A 491 -6.62 -14.23 10.75
CA ILE A 491 -6.47 -14.72 9.38
C ILE A 491 -7.80 -14.63 8.63
N LEU A 492 -8.89 -15.13 9.23
CA LEU A 492 -10.22 -15.11 8.58
C LEU A 492 -10.73 -13.69 8.36
N SER A 493 -10.44 -12.76 9.29
CA SER A 493 -10.82 -11.35 9.15
C SER A 493 -10.23 -10.67 7.91
N ARG A 494 -9.17 -11.22 7.30
CA ARG A 494 -8.54 -10.65 6.10
C ARG A 494 -9.46 -10.61 4.90
N VAL A 495 -10.36 -11.58 4.77
CA VAL A 495 -11.38 -11.59 3.71
C VAL A 495 -12.27 -10.36 3.84
N GLY A 496 -12.76 -10.10 5.07
CA GLY A 496 -13.59 -8.93 5.38
C GLY A 496 -12.85 -7.61 5.16
N LEU A 497 -11.62 -7.50 5.66
CA LEU A 497 -10.76 -6.32 5.54
C LEU A 497 -10.59 -5.88 4.08
N TRP A 498 -10.14 -6.80 3.21
CA TRP A 498 -9.86 -6.46 1.82
C TRP A 498 -11.13 -6.12 1.02
N GLY A 499 -12.25 -6.82 1.28
CA GLY A 499 -13.51 -6.48 0.65
C GLY A 499 -14.06 -5.13 1.10
N PHE A 500 -13.90 -4.80 2.38
CA PHE A 500 -14.30 -3.50 2.93
C PHE A 500 -13.43 -2.36 2.39
N ASP A 501 -12.11 -2.50 2.40
CA ASP A 501 -11.14 -1.52 1.86
C ASP A 501 -11.43 -1.20 0.38
N LEU A 502 -11.65 -2.23 -0.44
CA LEU A 502 -12.00 -2.07 -1.85
C LEU A 502 -13.35 -1.36 -2.03
N SER A 503 -14.33 -1.67 -1.17
CA SER A 503 -15.65 -1.01 -1.22
C SER A 503 -15.54 0.48 -0.94
N VAL A 504 -14.84 0.87 0.11
CA VAL A 504 -14.64 2.28 0.46
C VAL A 504 -13.82 3.01 -0.60
N THR A 505 -12.74 2.41 -1.07
CA THR A 505 -11.92 2.99 -2.15
C THR A 505 -12.75 3.25 -3.41
N GLN A 506 -13.63 2.32 -3.77
CA GLN A 506 -14.51 2.46 -4.92
C GLN A 506 -15.57 3.56 -4.70
N ILE A 507 -16.13 3.67 -3.48
CA ILE A 507 -17.07 4.76 -3.14
C ILE A 507 -16.38 6.12 -3.34
N PHE A 508 -15.13 6.29 -2.88
CA PHE A 508 -14.38 7.53 -3.14
C PHE A 508 -14.21 7.82 -4.62
N GLN A 509 -13.95 6.79 -5.44
CA GLN A 509 -13.77 6.96 -6.88
C GLN A 509 -15.06 7.35 -7.60
N GLU A 510 -16.21 6.86 -7.12
CA GLU A 510 -17.52 7.10 -7.75
C GLU A 510 -18.19 8.38 -7.24
N THR A 511 -18.02 8.76 -5.96
CA THR A 511 -18.77 9.88 -5.35
C THR A 511 -17.99 11.20 -5.28
N VAL A 512 -16.64 11.16 -5.29
CA VAL A 512 -15.82 12.37 -5.16
C VAL A 512 -15.53 12.95 -6.53
N ALA A 513 -15.83 14.25 -6.72
CA ALA A 513 -15.55 14.99 -7.96
C ALA A 513 -14.07 14.89 -8.34
N GLU A 514 -13.77 14.76 -9.63
CA GLU A 514 -12.40 14.56 -10.14
C GLU A 514 -11.45 15.69 -9.70
N SER A 515 -11.94 16.93 -9.66
CA SER A 515 -11.19 18.12 -9.22
C SER A 515 -10.78 18.08 -7.73
N GLU A 516 -11.55 17.41 -6.85
CA GLU A 516 -11.30 17.32 -5.41
C GLU A 516 -10.71 15.98 -4.98
N ARG A 517 -10.72 14.97 -5.86
CA ARG A 517 -10.30 13.60 -5.56
C ARG A 517 -8.90 13.50 -4.99
N GLY A 518 -7.95 14.30 -5.50
CA GLY A 518 -6.58 14.34 -4.99
C GLY A 518 -6.51 14.84 -3.55
N VAL A 519 -7.20 15.94 -3.26
CA VAL A 519 -7.23 16.55 -1.92
C VAL A 519 -7.90 15.62 -0.91
N VAL A 520 -9.06 15.07 -1.27
CA VAL A 520 -9.84 14.15 -0.42
C VAL A 520 -9.04 12.87 -0.11
N THR A 521 -8.41 12.27 -1.14
CA THR A 521 -7.55 11.09 -0.96
C THR A 521 -6.32 11.40 -0.11
N GLY A 522 -5.75 12.60 -0.25
CA GLY A 522 -4.62 13.06 0.57
C GLY A 522 -5.00 13.17 2.05
N VAL A 523 -6.16 13.74 2.37
CA VAL A 523 -6.68 13.81 3.75
C VAL A 523 -6.96 12.43 4.31
N GLN A 524 -7.57 11.52 3.52
CA GLN A 524 -7.79 10.13 3.93
C GLN A 524 -6.48 9.42 4.27
N SER A 525 -5.46 9.58 3.45
CA SER A 525 -4.12 9.00 3.69
C SER A 525 -3.49 9.56 4.96
N SER A 526 -3.63 10.86 5.22
CA SER A 526 -3.14 11.49 6.45
C SER A 526 -3.86 10.98 7.68
N LEU A 527 -5.18 10.78 7.62
CA LEU A 527 -5.98 10.21 8.70
C LEU A 527 -5.58 8.76 8.99
N ASN A 528 -5.40 7.94 7.96
CA ASN A 528 -4.90 6.56 8.09
C ASN A 528 -3.53 6.53 8.78
N SER A 529 -2.62 7.42 8.39
CA SER A 529 -1.28 7.53 8.98
C SER A 529 -1.33 7.98 10.42
N LEU A 530 -2.21 8.92 10.76
CA LEU A 530 -2.41 9.39 12.15
C LEU A 530 -2.87 8.24 13.06
N LEU A 531 -3.86 7.47 12.63
CA LEU A 531 -4.36 6.32 13.41
C LEU A 531 -3.33 5.20 13.51
N ASN A 532 -2.52 5.00 12.46
CA ASN A 532 -1.39 4.08 12.53
C ASN A 532 -0.32 4.51 13.55
N VAL A 533 0.00 5.79 13.63
CA VAL A 533 0.90 6.36 14.67
C VAL A 533 0.30 6.14 16.06
N LEU A 534 -1.00 6.42 16.24
CA LEU A 534 -1.69 6.23 17.51
C LEU A 534 -1.68 4.75 17.95
N ARG A 535 -1.80 3.81 17.01
CA ARG A 535 -1.63 2.37 17.27
C ARG A 535 -0.25 2.06 17.86
N PHE A 536 0.83 2.60 17.31
CA PHE A 536 2.17 2.36 17.85
C PHE A 536 2.34 2.99 19.23
N ILE A 537 1.78 4.17 19.47
CA ILE A 537 1.77 4.79 20.80
C ILE A 537 1.04 3.89 21.80
N MET A 538 -0.12 3.34 21.43
CA MET A 538 -0.88 2.41 22.25
C MET A 538 -0.05 1.16 22.63
N VAL A 539 0.71 0.59 21.70
CA VAL A 539 1.60 -0.55 21.96
C VAL A 539 2.79 -0.14 22.84
N MET A 540 3.34 1.07 22.67
CA MET A 540 4.44 1.57 23.53
C MET A 540 4.00 1.78 24.98
N VAL A 541 2.76 2.18 25.21
CA VAL A 541 2.20 2.33 26.57
C VAL A 541 2.01 0.97 27.25
N ALA A 542 1.66 -0.07 26.49
CA ALA A 542 1.42 -1.42 27.00
C ALA A 542 2.23 -2.46 26.20
N PRO A 543 3.58 -2.47 26.30
CA PRO A 543 4.44 -3.26 25.43
C PRO A 543 4.56 -4.72 25.86
N SER A 544 4.08 -5.08 27.06
CA SER A 544 4.20 -6.43 27.58
C SER A 544 3.15 -7.36 26.97
N VAL A 545 3.51 -8.63 26.87
CA VAL A 545 2.64 -9.69 26.38
C VAL A 545 1.37 -9.81 27.23
N HIS A 546 1.48 -9.56 28.53
CA HIS A 546 0.36 -9.62 29.49
C HIS A 546 -0.75 -8.56 29.22
N HIS A 547 -0.40 -7.42 28.64
CA HIS A 547 -1.37 -6.37 28.31
C HIS A 547 -1.91 -6.47 26.87
N PHE A 548 -1.36 -7.39 26.06
CA PHE A 548 -1.74 -7.46 24.65
C PHE A 548 -3.22 -7.81 24.45
N GLY A 549 -3.82 -8.59 25.37
CA GLY A 549 -5.26 -8.85 25.37
C GLY A 549 -6.11 -7.56 25.42
N ALA A 550 -5.71 -6.57 26.22
CA ALA A 550 -6.38 -5.26 26.24
C ALA A 550 -6.24 -4.53 24.90
N LEU A 551 -5.07 -4.62 24.24
CA LEU A 551 -4.84 -4.04 22.91
C LEU A 551 -5.71 -4.71 21.84
N ILE A 552 -5.97 -6.02 21.95
CA ILE A 552 -6.91 -6.76 21.09
C ILE A 552 -8.31 -6.17 21.25
N LEU A 553 -8.80 -6.03 22.51
CA LEU A 553 -10.14 -5.51 22.78
C LEU A 553 -10.32 -4.09 22.24
N VAL A 554 -9.36 -3.19 22.47
CA VAL A 554 -9.38 -1.82 21.92
C VAL A 554 -9.41 -1.86 20.39
N SER A 555 -8.58 -2.69 19.77
CA SER A 555 -8.54 -2.83 18.31
C SER A 555 -9.87 -3.29 17.73
N VAL A 556 -10.49 -4.32 18.33
CA VAL A 556 -11.80 -4.80 17.88
C VAL A 556 -12.89 -3.75 18.08
N ALA A 557 -12.83 -2.97 19.18
CA ALA A 557 -13.77 -1.86 19.40
C ALA A 557 -13.66 -0.80 18.29
N PHE A 558 -12.45 -0.40 17.87
CA PHE A 558 -12.25 0.55 16.77
C PHE A 558 -12.74 -0.02 15.43
N VAL A 559 -12.43 -1.28 15.11
CA VAL A 559 -12.93 -1.92 13.88
C VAL A 559 -14.44 -2.00 13.86
N THR A 560 -15.07 -2.35 15.01
CA THR A 560 -16.53 -2.40 15.17
C THR A 560 -17.14 -1.01 15.00
N ALA A 561 -16.57 0.02 15.63
CA ALA A 561 -17.01 1.40 15.45
C ALA A 561 -16.92 1.84 13.97
N GLY A 562 -15.84 1.48 13.28
CA GLY A 562 -15.69 1.71 11.85
C GLY A 562 -16.77 1.04 11.01
N GLY A 563 -17.11 -0.21 11.34
CA GLY A 563 -18.20 -0.95 10.73
C GLY A 563 -19.57 -0.33 10.97
N LEU A 564 -19.82 0.18 12.18
CA LEU A 564 -21.07 0.87 12.53
C LEU A 564 -21.21 2.20 11.76
N LEU A 565 -20.13 2.98 11.62
CA LEU A 565 -20.12 4.21 10.82
C LEU A 565 -20.46 3.92 9.35
N TYR A 566 -19.87 2.86 8.79
CA TYR A 566 -20.18 2.43 7.45
C TYR A 566 -21.63 1.94 7.29
N THR A 567 -22.11 1.15 8.24
CA THR A 567 -23.49 0.65 8.24
C THR A 567 -24.48 1.82 8.33
N HIS A 568 -24.19 2.83 9.16
CA HIS A 568 -24.99 4.04 9.24
C HIS A 568 -25.05 4.78 7.87
N TYR A 569 -23.92 4.91 7.18
CA TYR A 569 -23.88 5.43 5.82
C TYR A 569 -24.73 4.58 4.86
N ALA A 570 -24.59 3.25 4.92
CA ALA A 570 -25.32 2.33 4.05
C ALA A 570 -26.85 2.42 4.26
N VAL A 571 -27.31 2.53 5.52
CA VAL A 571 -28.73 2.73 5.84
C VAL A 571 -29.24 4.07 5.32
N ARG A 572 -28.45 5.14 5.43
CA ARG A 572 -28.82 6.45 4.87
C ARG A 572 -28.95 6.44 3.35
N THR A 573 -28.07 5.69 2.67
CA THR A 573 -28.01 5.65 1.19
C THR A 573 -29.08 4.73 0.61
N LEU A 574 -29.37 3.59 1.25
CA LEU A 574 -30.24 2.53 0.71
C LEU A 574 -31.62 2.49 1.36
N GLY A 575 -31.82 3.25 2.45
CA GLY A 575 -33.00 3.12 3.31
C GLY A 575 -32.94 1.89 4.25
N PRO A 576 -33.76 1.87 5.32
CA PRO A 576 -33.69 0.82 6.36
C PRO A 576 -34.00 -0.60 5.88
N GLY A 577 -34.81 -0.77 4.81
CA GLY A 577 -35.10 -2.07 4.19
C GLY A 577 -34.12 -2.47 3.08
N GLY A 578 -33.31 -1.54 2.60
CA GLY A 578 -32.46 -1.72 1.44
C GLY A 578 -31.24 -2.61 1.66
N LEU A 579 -30.80 -2.80 2.91
CA LEU A 579 -29.61 -3.61 3.24
C LEU A 579 -29.82 -5.11 3.03
N CYS A 580 -31.04 -5.63 3.22
CA CYS A 580 -31.34 -7.05 3.22
C CYS A 580 -31.78 -7.60 1.85
N THR A 581 -32.05 -6.78 0.84
CA THR A 581 -32.54 -7.20 -0.47
C THR A 581 -31.39 -7.34 -1.48
N CYS A 582 -30.75 -8.52 -1.56
CA CYS A 582 -29.85 -8.85 -2.67
C CYS A 582 -30.69 -9.25 -3.89
N GLY A 583 -30.52 -8.57 -5.03
CA GLY A 583 -31.21 -8.91 -6.29
C GLY A 583 -31.98 -7.76 -6.97
N THR A 584 -32.25 -6.67 -6.27
CA THR A 584 -32.76 -5.44 -6.92
C THR A 584 -31.59 -4.60 -7.43
N PRO A 585 -31.65 -4.07 -8.68
CA PRO A 585 -30.62 -3.17 -9.16
C PRO A 585 -30.50 -1.98 -8.18
N PRO A 586 -29.27 -1.56 -7.83
CA PRO A 586 -29.08 -0.41 -6.96
C PRO A 586 -29.68 0.83 -7.61
N PRO A 587 -30.28 1.76 -6.83
CA PRO A 587 -30.56 3.09 -7.34
C PRO A 587 -29.24 3.67 -7.88
N GLU A 588 -29.23 4.20 -9.10
CA GLU A 588 -28.10 4.95 -9.62
C GLU A 588 -27.74 6.01 -8.61
N LEU A 589 -26.49 6.00 -8.15
CA LEU A 589 -25.95 7.08 -7.33
C LEU A 589 -25.96 8.32 -8.24
N ASP A 590 -26.82 9.28 -7.91
CA ASP A 590 -26.87 10.55 -8.62
C ASP A 590 -25.46 11.10 -8.71
N GLY A 591 -24.94 11.16 -9.92
CA GLY A 591 -23.71 11.89 -10.24
C GLY A 591 -23.88 13.35 -9.79
N PRO A 592 -22.81 14.12 -9.62
CA PRO A 592 -22.88 15.48 -9.12
C PRO A 592 -23.89 16.26 -9.95
N SER A 593 -24.98 16.67 -9.30
CA SER A 593 -26.04 17.48 -9.92
C SER A 593 -25.40 18.72 -10.55
N SER A 594 -25.35 18.76 -11.86
CA SER A 594 -25.17 20.01 -12.59
C SER A 594 -26.33 20.92 -12.17
N GLY A 595 -26.02 21.92 -11.37
CA GLY A 595 -26.97 22.96 -10.97
C GLY A 595 -27.65 23.58 -12.20
N PRO A 596 -28.87 24.04 -12.08
CA PRO A 596 -29.61 24.58 -13.21
C PRO A 596 -28.85 25.78 -13.79
N ALA A 597 -28.50 25.67 -15.07
CA ALA A 597 -28.03 26.80 -15.86
C ALA A 597 -29.15 27.85 -15.88
N ALA A 598 -28.84 29.03 -15.35
CA ALA A 598 -29.71 30.18 -15.49
C ALA A 598 -29.89 30.48 -16.99
N GLU A 599 -31.05 30.13 -17.52
CA GLU A 599 -31.55 30.59 -18.80
C GLU A 599 -31.75 32.12 -18.72
N ARG A 600 -30.86 32.85 -19.37
CA ARG A 600 -31.08 34.28 -19.64
C ARG A 600 -32.05 34.38 -20.78
N ASP A 601 -33.27 34.80 -20.43
CA ASP A 601 -34.29 35.33 -21.28
C ASP A 601 -33.74 36.50 -22.14
N SER A 602 -33.70 36.31 -23.45
CA SER A 602 -33.56 37.39 -24.43
C SER A 602 -34.84 37.42 -25.26
N GLY A 603 -35.66 38.39 -24.90
CA GLY A 603 -36.90 38.67 -25.57
C GLY A 603 -36.77 39.01 -27.05
N GLU A 604 -37.67 38.49 -27.84
CA GLU A 604 -38.07 39.05 -29.11
C GLU A 604 -39.58 39.08 -29.23
N ARG A 605 -40.07 40.33 -29.39
CA ARG A 605 -41.46 40.67 -29.68
C ARG A 605 -41.88 40.17 -31.09
N GLY A 606 -43.08 39.64 -31.18
CA GLY A 606 -43.75 39.42 -32.46
C GLY A 606 -45.26 39.25 -32.27
N GLU A 607 -45.99 40.31 -32.57
CA GLU A 607 -47.45 40.39 -32.67
C GLU A 607 -48.09 39.33 -33.55
N ARG A 608 -49.30 38.84 -33.18
CA ARG A 608 -50.57 38.96 -33.87
C ARG A 608 -51.69 38.09 -33.28
N ARG A 609 -52.79 38.80 -32.91
CA ARG A 609 -54.21 38.56 -33.17
C ARG A 609 -54.71 37.12 -33.35
N GLY A 610 -55.69 36.72 -32.57
CA GLY A 610 -57.08 36.90 -32.77
C GLY A 610 -57.89 35.69 -32.33
N GLU A 611 -59.06 36.01 -31.76
CA GLU A 611 -60.34 35.26 -31.72
C GLU A 611 -60.35 33.92 -30.91
N ASP A 612 -61.07 33.84 -29.88
CA ASP A 612 -62.49 33.90 -29.52
C ASP A 612 -63.08 32.52 -29.14
N ASP A 613 -63.95 32.55 -28.17
CA ASP A 613 -64.96 31.55 -27.78
C ASP A 613 -64.47 30.27 -26.98
N GLY A 614 -64.84 30.05 -25.80
CA GLY A 614 -66.17 30.10 -25.24
C GLY A 614 -66.46 28.86 -24.46
N LYS A 615 -66.93 29.02 -23.23
CA LYS A 615 -67.82 28.14 -22.47
C LYS A 615 -67.26 26.99 -21.64
N LYS A 616 -67.34 27.24 -20.34
CA LYS A 616 -68.23 26.59 -19.30
C LYS A 616 -67.86 25.20 -18.76
N ARG A 617 -67.72 25.26 -17.43
CA ARG A 617 -68.32 24.35 -16.40
C ARG A 617 -67.92 22.86 -16.47
N MET A 618 -67.44 22.27 -15.46
CA MET A 618 -67.77 22.15 -14.05
C MET A 618 -66.53 21.84 -13.26
#